data_13637dd44f11fbff96955fa8c2af87fd
#
_entry.id   13637dd44f11fbff96955fa8c2af87fd
#
_cell.length_a   1.000
_cell.length_b   1.000
_cell.length_c   1.000
_cell.angle_alpha   90.00
_cell.angle_beta   90.00
_cell.angle_gamma   90.00
#
_symmetry.space_group_name_H-M   'P 1'
#
loop_
_entity.id
_entity.type
_entity.pdbx_description
1 polymer ?
#
loop_
_entity_poly.entity_id
_entity_poly.type
_entity_poly.pdbx_seq_one_letter_code
_entity_poly.pdbx_strand_id
1 'polypeptide(L)'
;MPKRVGYLYDKMVDRDFIRAVIQEAAKGRRSRKDIAPVLADLDGYVEKTYELVATESFVPSEPKIREIYDESSEKHRKIKMVPFWPDGVIQWMLVTAMKPVLMRGMHPWSCASIPGRGGKHIYKKIRSALRNDPKGTKYAAELDVAQYYPSISGKRLIWALARKIKDKRFLRTV
;
A
#
# COMPACT_ATOMS: atom_id res chain seq x y z
N MET A 1 -9.14 -17.67 18.07
CA MET A 1 -8.29 -16.78 17.22
C MET A 1 -8.89 -16.71 15.83
N PRO A 2 -8.92 -15.55 15.17
CA PRO A 2 -9.42 -15.48 13.80
C PRO A 2 -8.57 -16.34 12.87
N LYS A 3 -9.21 -17.05 11.93
CA LYS A 3 -8.53 -17.93 10.96
C LYS A 3 -7.58 -17.11 10.09
N ARG A 4 -6.28 -17.45 10.10
CA ARG A 4 -5.27 -16.77 9.26
C ARG A 4 -5.47 -17.13 7.79
N VAL A 5 -5.21 -16.16 6.90
CA VAL A 5 -5.35 -16.32 5.45
C VAL A 5 -4.07 -16.89 4.85
N GLY A 6 -4.20 -17.83 3.91
CA GLY A 6 -3.11 -18.36 3.08
C GLY A 6 -3.35 -18.10 1.60
N TYR A 7 -2.51 -18.68 0.76
CA TYR A 7 -2.64 -18.65 -0.71
C TYR A 7 -2.56 -17.23 -1.32
N LEU A 8 -1.92 -16.28 -0.62
CA LEU A 8 -1.69 -14.94 -1.16
C LEU A 8 -0.54 -14.93 -2.17
N TYR A 9 0.44 -15.80 -1.95
CA TYR A 9 1.57 -15.94 -2.88
C TYR A 9 1.14 -16.55 -4.21
N ASP A 10 0.18 -17.47 -4.19
CA ASP A 10 -0.35 -18.07 -5.42
C ASP A 10 -0.98 -17.03 -6.35
N LYS A 11 -1.55 -15.96 -5.78
CA LYS A 11 -2.01 -14.80 -6.57
C LYS A 11 -0.86 -14.02 -7.19
N MET A 12 0.27 -13.93 -6.50
CA MET A 12 1.43 -13.18 -7.00
C MET A 12 2.13 -13.88 -8.17
N VAL A 13 1.95 -15.19 -8.31
CA VAL A 13 2.46 -15.98 -9.46
C VAL A 13 1.39 -16.22 -10.53
N ASP A 14 0.29 -15.46 -10.48
CA ASP A 14 -0.77 -15.47 -11.50
C ASP A 14 -0.52 -14.33 -12.50
N ARG A 15 -0.37 -14.67 -13.79
CA ARG A 15 -0.08 -13.71 -14.85
C ARG A 15 -1.20 -12.70 -15.09
N ASP A 16 -2.45 -13.12 -14.96
CA ASP A 16 -3.59 -12.23 -15.11
C ASP A 16 -3.68 -11.23 -13.96
N PHE A 17 -3.38 -11.68 -12.73
CA PHE A 17 -3.25 -10.81 -11.59
C PHE A 17 -2.11 -9.80 -11.77
N ILE A 18 -0.93 -10.24 -12.21
CA ILE A 18 0.22 -9.35 -12.47
C ILE A 18 -0.16 -8.30 -13.51
N ARG A 19 -0.77 -8.70 -14.63
CA ARG A 19 -1.24 -7.80 -15.69
C ARG A 19 -2.20 -6.74 -15.15
N ALA A 20 -3.22 -7.17 -14.42
CA ALA A 20 -4.21 -6.27 -13.84
C ALA A 20 -3.56 -5.27 -12.87
N VAL A 21 -2.60 -5.72 -12.06
CA VAL A 21 -1.86 -4.87 -11.13
C VAL A 21 -1.01 -3.83 -11.86
N ILE A 22 -0.26 -4.21 -12.91
CA ILE A 22 0.55 -3.26 -13.70
C ILE A 22 -0.35 -2.16 -14.28
N GLN A 23 -1.48 -2.55 -14.88
CA GLN A 23 -2.42 -1.61 -15.49
C GLN A 23 -3.05 -0.65 -14.45
N GLU A 24 -3.45 -1.16 -13.30
CA GLU A 24 -4.03 -0.34 -12.23
C GLU A 24 -2.98 0.57 -11.60
N ALA A 25 -1.76 0.06 -11.36
CA ALA A 25 -0.64 0.84 -10.86
C ALA A 25 -0.23 1.99 -11.80
N ALA A 26 -0.42 1.84 -13.10
CA ALA A 26 -0.13 2.85 -14.11
C ALA A 26 -1.25 3.90 -14.29
N LYS A 27 -2.43 3.67 -13.71
CA LYS A 27 -3.60 4.52 -13.91
C LYS A 27 -3.36 5.96 -13.49
N GLY A 28 -3.75 6.91 -14.34
CA GLY A 28 -3.55 8.35 -14.12
C GLY A 28 -2.11 8.85 -14.35
N ARG A 29 -1.15 7.96 -14.71
CA ARG A 29 0.26 8.33 -14.94
C ARG A 29 0.94 7.56 -16.06
N ARG A 30 0.16 7.08 -17.05
CA ARG A 30 0.63 6.22 -18.15
C ARG A 30 1.71 6.85 -19.03
N SER A 31 1.73 8.18 -19.16
CA SER A 31 2.70 8.93 -19.97
C SER A 31 4.07 9.16 -19.30
N ARG A 32 4.22 8.75 -18.03
CA ARG A 32 5.53 8.88 -17.36
C ARG A 32 6.60 8.04 -18.06
N LYS A 33 7.82 8.59 -18.15
CA LYS A 33 8.98 7.97 -18.82
C LYS A 33 9.36 6.59 -18.26
N ASP A 34 9.07 6.34 -16.97
CA ASP A 34 9.33 5.06 -16.28
C ASP A 34 8.16 4.06 -16.39
N ILE A 35 7.00 4.49 -16.87
CA ILE A 35 5.78 3.67 -16.98
C ILE A 35 5.45 3.35 -18.45
N ALA A 36 5.60 4.31 -19.35
CA ALA A 36 5.24 4.14 -20.74
C ALA A 36 5.92 2.92 -21.43
N PRO A 37 7.22 2.64 -21.22
CA PRO A 37 7.86 1.44 -21.77
C PRO A 37 7.26 0.13 -21.23
N VAL A 38 6.87 0.10 -19.94
CA VAL A 38 6.25 -1.08 -19.31
C VAL A 38 4.89 -1.38 -19.94
N LEU A 39 4.13 -0.34 -20.26
CA LEU A 39 2.82 -0.50 -20.91
C LEU A 39 2.95 -0.84 -22.41
N ALA A 40 4.02 -0.41 -23.06
CA ALA A 40 4.29 -0.71 -24.48
C ALA A 40 4.64 -2.19 -24.70
N ASP A 41 5.31 -2.82 -23.74
CA ASP A 41 5.66 -4.26 -23.74
C ASP A 41 5.03 -4.95 -22.51
N LEU A 42 3.73 -4.79 -22.34
CA LEU A 42 3.03 -5.29 -21.15
C LEU A 42 3.22 -6.79 -20.93
N ASP A 43 3.15 -7.58 -22.01
CA ASP A 43 3.29 -9.04 -21.93
C ASP A 43 4.71 -9.44 -21.48
N GLY A 44 5.73 -8.82 -22.05
CA GLY A 44 7.11 -9.05 -21.64
C GLY A 44 7.38 -8.67 -20.18
N TYR A 45 6.78 -7.57 -19.70
CA TYR A 45 6.91 -7.19 -18.29
C TYR A 45 6.09 -8.05 -17.34
N VAL A 46 4.98 -8.62 -17.78
CA VAL A 46 4.24 -9.63 -17.02
C VAL A 46 5.11 -10.88 -16.81
N GLU A 47 5.74 -11.42 -17.87
CA GLU A 47 6.61 -12.58 -17.75
C GLU A 47 7.84 -12.30 -16.87
N LYS A 48 8.53 -11.19 -17.08
CA LYS A 48 9.66 -10.77 -16.21
C LYS A 48 9.26 -10.66 -14.75
N THR A 49 8.07 -10.11 -14.47
CA THR A 49 7.57 -9.99 -13.09
C THR A 49 7.22 -11.35 -12.52
N TYR A 50 6.58 -12.22 -13.32
CA TYR A 50 6.29 -13.60 -12.96
C TYR A 50 7.57 -14.36 -12.58
N GLU A 51 8.61 -14.28 -13.40
CA GLU A 51 9.90 -14.94 -13.15
C GLU A 51 10.52 -14.46 -11.83
N LEU A 52 10.60 -13.13 -11.60
CA LEU A 52 11.15 -12.58 -10.37
C LEU A 52 10.44 -13.08 -9.12
N VAL A 53 9.11 -13.19 -9.19
CA VAL A 53 8.32 -13.68 -8.06
C VAL A 53 8.39 -15.19 -7.95
N ALA A 54 8.20 -15.95 -9.04
CA ALA A 54 8.16 -17.41 -9.01
C ALA A 54 9.47 -18.02 -8.52
N THR A 55 10.60 -17.41 -8.87
CA THR A 55 11.95 -17.84 -8.44
C THR A 55 12.37 -17.23 -7.10
N GLU A 56 11.57 -16.35 -6.49
CA GLU A 56 11.91 -15.58 -5.27
C GLU A 56 13.22 -14.78 -5.43
N SER A 57 13.57 -14.38 -6.67
CA SER A 57 14.83 -13.67 -6.99
C SER A 57 14.74 -12.15 -6.93
N PHE A 58 13.56 -11.61 -6.60
CA PHE A 58 13.39 -10.16 -6.47
C PHE A 58 14.24 -9.60 -5.31
N VAL A 59 15.07 -8.63 -5.66
CA VAL A 59 15.83 -7.82 -4.68
C VAL A 59 15.40 -6.38 -4.83
N PRO A 60 14.92 -5.74 -3.77
CA PRO A 60 14.52 -4.33 -3.83
C PRO A 60 15.66 -3.42 -4.23
N SER A 61 15.39 -2.45 -5.12
CA SER A 61 16.37 -1.45 -5.53
C SER A 61 16.67 -0.47 -4.40
N GLU A 62 17.90 0.05 -4.37
CA GLU A 62 18.20 1.18 -3.50
C GLU A 62 17.36 2.41 -3.88
N PRO A 63 16.61 3.00 -2.94
CA PRO A 63 15.77 4.12 -3.26
C PRO A 63 16.58 5.38 -3.54
N LYS A 64 16.25 6.08 -4.64
CA LYS A 64 16.81 7.41 -4.93
C LYS A 64 16.17 8.43 -4.01
N ILE A 65 16.97 9.27 -3.37
CA ILE A 65 16.48 10.35 -2.51
C ILE A 65 16.29 11.59 -3.37
N ARG A 66 15.09 12.17 -3.31
CA ARG A 66 14.76 13.48 -3.89
C ARG A 66 14.30 14.43 -2.80
N GLU A 67 14.88 15.61 -2.76
CA GLU A 67 14.40 16.67 -1.91
C GLU A 67 13.31 17.47 -2.64
N ILE A 68 12.21 17.70 -1.97
CA ILE A 68 11.12 18.55 -2.44
C ILE A 68 10.78 19.57 -1.36
N TYR A 69 10.41 20.75 -1.78
CA TYR A 69 9.79 21.75 -0.90
C TYR A 69 8.28 21.55 -0.96
N ASP A 70 7.67 21.32 0.19
CA ASP A 70 6.24 21.17 0.33
C ASP A 70 5.65 22.53 0.74
N GLU A 71 5.10 23.25 -0.23
CA GLU A 71 4.53 24.59 -0.03
C GLU A 71 3.39 24.60 0.99
N SER A 72 2.61 23.50 1.06
CA SER A 72 1.45 23.42 1.96
C SER A 72 1.82 23.36 3.43
N SER A 73 3.00 22.82 3.75
CA SER A 73 3.53 22.69 5.11
C SER A 73 4.80 23.50 5.34
N GLU A 74 5.28 24.26 4.34
CA GLU A 74 6.51 25.06 4.35
C GLU A 74 7.75 24.27 4.80
N LYS A 75 7.86 23.00 4.36
CA LYS A 75 8.92 22.08 4.80
C LYS A 75 9.66 21.43 3.64
N HIS A 76 10.98 21.32 3.79
CA HIS A 76 11.78 20.44 2.95
C HIS A 76 11.55 18.98 3.34
N ARG A 77 11.22 18.16 2.35
CA ARG A 77 10.98 16.73 2.55
C ARG A 77 11.93 15.90 1.69
N LYS A 78 12.57 14.92 2.28
CA LYS A 78 13.34 13.89 1.56
C LYS A 78 12.41 12.73 1.21
N ILE A 79 12.14 12.55 -0.08
CA ILE A 79 11.30 11.48 -0.58
C ILE A 79 12.19 10.37 -1.13
N LYS A 80 11.99 9.15 -0.65
CA LYS A 80 12.59 7.95 -1.20
C LYS A 80 11.76 7.46 -2.39
N MET A 81 12.38 7.39 -3.56
CA MET A 81 11.75 6.97 -4.79
C MET A 81 12.35 5.65 -5.27
N VAL A 82 11.52 4.70 -5.59
CA VAL A 82 11.90 3.45 -6.26
C VAL A 82 11.39 3.47 -7.71
N PRO A 83 12.00 2.70 -8.63
CA PRO A 83 11.51 2.59 -10.00
C PRO A 83 10.09 2.01 -10.03
N PHE A 84 9.33 2.35 -11.09
CA PHE A 84 7.99 1.78 -11.26
C PHE A 84 8.05 0.26 -11.42
N TRP A 85 8.99 -0.23 -12.23
CA TRP A 85 9.28 -1.65 -12.36
C TRP A 85 10.76 -1.92 -12.00
N PRO A 86 11.07 -2.98 -11.23
CA PRO A 86 10.14 -3.98 -10.67
C PRO A 86 9.49 -3.55 -9.35
N ASP A 87 10.11 -2.66 -8.57
CA ASP A 87 9.77 -2.37 -7.16
C ASP A 87 8.33 -1.89 -6.99
N GLY A 88 7.94 -0.86 -7.74
CA GLY A 88 6.59 -0.31 -7.65
C GLY A 88 5.51 -1.33 -7.99
N VAL A 89 5.74 -2.16 -9.02
CA VAL A 89 4.80 -3.22 -9.42
C VAL A 89 4.68 -4.26 -8.32
N ILE A 90 5.80 -4.75 -7.77
CA ILE A 90 5.78 -5.78 -6.70
C ILE A 90 5.14 -5.23 -5.42
N GLN A 91 5.42 -3.98 -5.04
CA GLN A 91 4.73 -3.32 -3.92
C GLN A 91 3.21 -3.24 -4.14
N TRP A 92 2.77 -2.90 -5.36
CA TRP A 92 1.35 -2.89 -5.70
C TRP A 92 0.72 -4.29 -5.66
N MET A 93 1.45 -5.33 -6.09
CA MET A 93 1.01 -6.72 -5.99
C MET A 93 0.81 -7.14 -4.54
N LEU A 94 1.78 -6.85 -3.67
CA LEU A 94 1.70 -7.13 -2.23
C LEU A 94 0.49 -6.45 -1.59
N VAL A 95 0.32 -5.15 -1.81
CA VAL A 95 -0.80 -4.38 -1.24
C VAL A 95 -2.14 -4.89 -1.79
N THR A 96 -2.23 -5.17 -3.09
CA THR A 96 -3.46 -5.66 -3.72
C THR A 96 -3.85 -7.04 -3.20
N ALA A 97 -2.88 -7.95 -3.05
CA ALA A 97 -3.13 -9.28 -2.50
C ALA A 97 -3.54 -9.23 -1.02
N MET A 98 -2.90 -8.37 -0.21
CA MET A 98 -3.21 -8.21 1.22
C MET A 98 -4.51 -7.44 1.49
N LYS A 99 -4.95 -6.57 0.59
CA LYS A 99 -6.04 -5.63 0.82
C LYS A 99 -7.29 -6.26 1.44
N PRO A 100 -7.82 -7.40 0.95
CA PRO A 100 -9.00 -8.03 1.55
C PRO A 100 -8.77 -8.46 3.01
N VAL A 101 -7.53 -8.89 3.33
CA VAL A 101 -7.14 -9.32 4.68
C VAL A 101 -7.04 -8.13 5.62
N LEU A 102 -6.44 -7.03 5.17
CA LEU A 102 -6.26 -5.81 5.95
C LEU A 102 -7.60 -5.08 6.19
N MET A 103 -8.45 -5.04 5.15
CA MET A 103 -9.76 -4.38 5.25
C MET A 103 -10.72 -5.11 6.20
N ARG A 104 -10.53 -6.42 6.41
CA ARG A 104 -11.35 -7.20 7.35
C ARG A 104 -11.06 -6.76 8.79
N GLY A 105 -12.06 -6.20 9.45
CA GLY A 105 -11.96 -5.69 10.82
C GLY A 105 -11.27 -4.33 10.94
N MET A 106 -11.06 -3.61 9.84
CA MET A 106 -10.61 -2.23 9.89
C MET A 106 -11.71 -1.34 10.46
N HIS A 107 -11.31 -0.47 11.39
CA HIS A 107 -12.26 0.40 12.06
C HIS A 107 -13.01 1.30 11.06
N PRO A 108 -14.34 1.49 11.19
CA PRO A 108 -15.13 2.27 10.23
C PRO A 108 -14.69 3.74 10.09
N TRP A 109 -13.99 4.29 11.07
CA TRP A 109 -13.46 5.65 11.06
C TRP A 109 -12.04 5.76 10.46
N SER A 110 -11.42 4.63 10.09
CA SER A 110 -10.18 4.64 9.34
C SER A 110 -10.47 5.11 7.90
N CYS A 111 -9.95 6.27 7.52
CA CYS A 111 -10.35 6.96 6.29
C CYS A 111 -9.17 7.25 5.34
N ALA A 112 -7.95 7.43 5.86
CA ALA A 112 -6.82 7.79 5.03
C ALA A 112 -6.43 6.66 4.06
N SER A 113 -6.19 7.01 2.79
CA SER A 113 -5.71 6.10 1.73
C SER A 113 -6.61 4.88 1.47
N ILE A 114 -7.88 4.94 1.85
CA ILE A 114 -8.85 3.87 1.64
C ILE A 114 -9.86 4.32 0.56
N PRO A 115 -9.99 3.59 -0.57
CA PRO A 115 -10.98 3.91 -1.58
C PRO A 115 -12.39 4.03 -0.99
N GLY A 116 -13.10 5.10 -1.35
CA GLY A 116 -14.45 5.39 -0.84
C GLY A 116 -14.51 5.96 0.58
N ARG A 117 -13.37 6.09 1.29
CA ARG A 117 -13.30 6.63 2.66
C ARG A 117 -12.45 7.90 2.76
N GLY A 118 -12.60 8.83 1.84
CA GLY A 118 -11.89 10.12 1.86
C GLY A 118 -12.50 11.14 2.82
N GLY A 119 -12.04 12.42 2.72
CA GLY A 119 -12.45 13.53 3.59
C GLY A 119 -13.96 13.70 3.73
N LYS A 120 -14.73 13.53 2.64
CA LYS A 120 -16.19 13.60 2.69
C LYS A 120 -16.81 12.50 3.58
N HIS A 121 -16.21 11.31 3.61
CA HIS A 121 -16.68 10.21 4.45
C HIS A 121 -16.45 10.51 5.93
N ILE A 122 -15.25 10.96 6.32
CA ILE A 122 -14.94 11.28 7.72
C ILE A 122 -15.74 12.50 8.19
N TYR A 123 -15.90 13.52 7.35
CA TYR A 123 -16.74 14.67 7.67
C TYR A 123 -18.18 14.27 8.05
N LYS A 124 -18.81 13.40 7.24
CA LYS A 124 -20.16 12.89 7.53
C LYS A 124 -20.22 12.16 8.87
N LYS A 125 -19.20 11.36 9.19
CA LYS A 125 -19.13 10.61 10.46
C LYS A 125 -18.95 11.54 11.65
N ILE A 126 -18.03 12.51 11.58
CA ILE A 126 -17.80 13.49 12.64
C ILE A 126 -19.10 14.31 12.87
N ARG A 127 -19.70 14.82 11.81
CA ARG A 127 -20.96 15.57 11.90
C ARG A 127 -22.07 14.75 12.57
N SER A 128 -22.18 13.47 12.23
CA SER A 128 -23.17 12.57 12.86
C SER A 128 -22.87 12.35 14.35
N ALA A 129 -21.60 12.13 14.71
CA ALA A 129 -21.21 11.94 16.10
C ALA A 129 -21.51 13.19 16.95
N LEU A 130 -21.15 14.38 16.47
CA LEU A 130 -21.43 15.65 17.15
C LEU A 130 -22.93 15.91 17.36
N ARG A 131 -23.77 15.48 16.41
CA ARG A 131 -25.22 15.64 16.53
C ARG A 131 -25.86 14.64 17.48
N ASN A 132 -25.38 13.40 17.44
CA ASN A 132 -26.03 12.31 18.19
C ASN A 132 -25.56 12.23 19.65
N ASP A 133 -24.36 12.73 19.95
CA ASP A 133 -23.79 12.74 21.29
C ASP A 133 -23.05 14.04 21.59
N PRO A 134 -23.75 15.17 21.78
CA PRO A 134 -23.13 16.46 22.09
C PRO A 134 -22.37 16.46 23.42
N LYS A 135 -22.78 15.64 24.38
CA LYS A 135 -22.09 15.56 25.69
C LYS A 135 -20.81 14.78 25.62
N GLY A 136 -20.80 13.63 24.92
CA GLY A 136 -19.61 12.78 24.74
C GLY A 136 -18.60 13.35 23.76
N THR A 137 -19.00 14.31 22.92
CA THR A 137 -18.12 14.97 21.92
C THR A 137 -17.74 16.40 22.29
N LYS A 138 -17.80 16.73 23.60
CA LYS A 138 -17.46 18.07 24.11
C LYS A 138 -15.99 18.45 23.90
N TYR A 139 -15.10 17.48 23.91
CA TYR A 139 -13.65 17.68 23.74
C TYR A 139 -13.15 16.89 22.54
N ALA A 140 -12.15 17.43 21.85
CA ALA A 140 -11.42 16.76 20.79
C ALA A 140 -9.92 16.77 21.12
N ALA A 141 -9.22 15.67 20.87
CA ALA A 141 -7.78 15.58 20.95
C ALA A 141 -7.23 15.28 19.56
N GLU A 142 -6.19 16.00 19.14
CA GLU A 142 -5.43 15.73 17.93
C GLU A 142 -4.11 15.07 18.31
N LEU A 143 -3.84 13.90 17.73
CA LEU A 143 -2.63 13.14 17.99
C LEU A 143 -1.98 12.78 16.66
N ASP A 144 -0.66 12.99 16.57
CA ASP A 144 0.14 12.60 15.41
C ASP A 144 1.40 11.86 15.85
N VAL A 145 1.85 10.92 15.03
CA VAL A 145 3.06 10.13 15.30
C VAL A 145 4.26 10.79 14.66
N ALA A 146 5.17 11.30 15.48
CA ALA A 146 6.42 11.88 14.99
C ALA A 146 7.22 10.85 14.17
N GLN A 147 7.66 11.27 12.98
CA GLN A 147 8.45 10.44 12.07
C GLN A 147 7.82 9.04 11.82
N TYR A 148 6.53 8.98 11.57
CA TYR A 148 5.78 7.72 11.45
C TYR A 148 6.50 6.68 10.59
N TYR A 149 6.81 6.99 9.32
CA TYR A 149 7.44 6.02 8.40
C TYR A 149 8.86 5.59 8.86
N PRO A 150 9.77 6.48 9.26
CA PRO A 150 11.07 6.06 9.78
C PRO A 150 11.01 5.25 11.06
N SER A 151 9.96 5.40 11.87
CA SER A 151 9.80 4.69 13.14
C SER A 151 9.24 3.28 13.00
N ILE A 152 8.74 2.90 11.81
CA ILE A 152 8.19 1.56 11.59
C ILE A 152 9.30 0.51 11.62
N SER A 153 9.24 -0.39 12.59
CA SER A 153 10.11 -1.57 12.62
C SER A 153 9.60 -2.64 11.66
N GLY A 154 10.42 -3.04 10.66
CA GLY A 154 10.10 -4.12 9.74
C GLY A 154 9.75 -5.44 10.46
N LYS A 155 10.49 -5.77 11.53
CA LYS A 155 10.21 -6.97 12.35
C LYS A 155 8.83 -6.93 12.97
N ARG A 156 8.42 -5.78 13.53
CA ARG A 156 7.08 -5.60 14.11
C ARG A 156 5.99 -5.64 13.05
N LEU A 157 6.25 -5.08 11.86
CA LEU A 157 5.32 -5.13 10.74
C LEU A 157 5.06 -6.58 10.31
N ILE A 158 6.13 -7.36 10.07
CA ILE A 158 6.01 -8.78 9.70
C ILE A 158 5.31 -9.58 10.80
N TRP A 159 5.63 -9.35 12.06
CA TRP A 159 4.94 -9.99 13.18
C TRP A 159 3.42 -9.68 13.18
N ALA A 160 3.05 -8.42 12.98
CA ALA A 160 1.64 -8.01 12.92
C ALA A 160 0.90 -8.66 11.73
N LEU A 161 1.55 -8.74 10.56
CA LEU A 161 1.00 -9.41 9.38
C LEU A 161 0.88 -10.92 9.60
N ALA A 162 1.86 -11.57 10.22
CA ALA A 162 1.85 -13.01 10.51
C ALA A 162 0.70 -13.44 11.45
N ARG A 163 0.13 -12.51 12.22
CA ARG A 163 -1.10 -12.79 13.00
C ARG A 163 -2.35 -12.95 12.13
N LYS A 164 -2.34 -12.41 10.92
CA LYS A 164 -3.46 -12.44 9.96
C LYS A 164 -3.18 -13.34 8.76
N ILE A 165 -1.91 -13.47 8.37
CA ILE A 165 -1.45 -14.19 7.17
C ILE A 165 -0.61 -15.38 7.64
N LYS A 166 -0.92 -16.58 7.11
CA LYS A 166 -0.13 -17.80 7.38
C LYS A 166 0.82 -18.17 6.24
N ASP A 167 0.74 -17.47 5.11
CA ASP A 167 1.52 -17.71 3.90
C ASP A 167 2.96 -17.23 4.11
N LYS A 168 3.88 -18.17 4.35
CA LYS A 168 5.29 -17.85 4.65
C LYS A 168 6.04 -17.29 3.44
N ARG A 169 5.74 -17.76 2.22
CA ARG A 169 6.37 -17.24 1.00
C ARG A 169 5.97 -15.78 0.79
N PHE A 170 4.68 -15.48 0.92
CA PHE A 170 4.18 -14.12 0.85
C PHE A 170 4.85 -13.21 1.90
N LEU A 171 4.94 -13.65 3.15
CA LEU A 171 5.56 -12.86 4.23
C LEU A 171 7.06 -12.62 4.04
N ARG A 172 7.77 -13.48 3.30
CA ARG A 172 9.19 -13.24 2.95
C ARG A 172 9.37 -12.19 1.86
N THR A 173 8.37 -12.01 1.01
CA THR A 173 8.39 -11.00 -0.06
C THR A 173 8.03 -9.59 0.45
N VAL A 174 7.36 -9.48 1.62
CA VAL A 174 7.04 -8.21 2.28
C VAL A 174 8.27 -7.59 2.93
#